data_8714566fb19c95038d073d2526a7a49f
#
_entry.id   8714566fb19c95038d073d2526a7a49f
#
_cell.length_a   1.000
_cell.length_b   1.000
_cell.length_c   1.000
_cell.angle_alpha   90.00
_cell.angle_beta   90.00
_cell.angle_gamma   90.00
#
_symmetry.space_group_name_H-M   'P 1'
#
loop_
_entity.id
_entity.type
_entity.pdbx_description
1 polymer ?
#
loop_
_entity_poly.entity_id
_entity_poly.type
_entity_poly.pdbx_seq_one_letter_code
_entity_poly.pdbx_strand_id
1 'polypeptide(L)'
;MNPMRKIMIDKIVLNCGAVEKKLERAIKLLQYVTGATPKKTLAKKRIPAFDIRPGLEIGCKVTIRGKKAVELLKKLLTEELEEKQFGPGFANFPVHEYIQIPSLKYQSEIGIMGFDVCVSLKRAGFSICKRKRKKSKIPARHKISKEETIQFMKENFDIKILTKGEEI
;
A
#
# COMPACT_ATOMS: atom_id res chain seq x y z
N MET A 1 -25.31 -7.15 13.32
CA MET A 1 -23.91 -7.59 13.01
C MET A 1 -22.99 -7.23 14.18
N ASN A 2 -22.11 -8.11 14.64
CA ASN A 2 -21.23 -7.83 15.78
C ASN A 2 -20.22 -6.72 15.42
N PRO A 3 -20.15 -5.59 16.14
CA PRO A 3 -19.27 -4.48 15.83
C PRO A 3 -17.77 -4.85 15.79
N MET A 4 -17.39 -5.91 16.52
CA MET A 4 -16.01 -6.44 16.49
C MET A 4 -15.60 -7.08 15.15
N ARG A 5 -16.57 -7.47 14.32
CA ARG A 5 -16.30 -8.03 12.98
C ARG A 5 -16.17 -6.98 11.88
N LYS A 6 -16.50 -5.72 12.16
CA LYS A 6 -16.40 -4.64 11.18
C LYS A 6 -14.96 -4.50 10.69
N ILE A 7 -14.77 -4.55 9.38
CA ILE A 7 -13.48 -4.34 8.73
C ILE A 7 -13.21 -2.84 8.61
N MET A 8 -11.97 -2.45 8.86
CA MET A 8 -11.50 -1.06 8.78
C MET A 8 -10.13 -1.02 8.16
N ILE A 9 -9.77 0.08 7.51
CA ILE A 9 -8.41 0.33 7.04
C ILE A 9 -7.50 0.59 8.26
N ASP A 10 -6.41 -0.18 8.38
CA ASP A 10 -5.39 0.03 9.41
C ASP A 10 -4.39 1.11 8.97
N LYS A 11 -3.85 0.93 7.77
CA LYS A 11 -2.85 1.83 7.19
C LYS A 11 -2.75 1.60 5.68
N ILE A 12 -2.25 2.63 5.01
CA ILE A 12 -1.78 2.55 3.62
C ILE A 12 -0.30 2.86 3.62
N VAL A 13 0.47 2.06 2.91
CA VAL A 13 1.90 2.26 2.73
C VAL A 13 2.16 2.46 1.25
N LEU A 14 2.71 3.60 0.89
CA LEU A 14 3.25 3.84 -0.43
C LEU A 14 4.74 3.51 -0.39
N ASN A 15 5.21 2.71 -1.32
CA ASN A 15 6.59 2.28 -1.44
C ASN A 15 7.12 2.56 -2.83
N CYS A 16 8.35 3.08 -2.90
CA CYS A 16 9.05 3.28 -4.16
C CYS A 16 10.48 2.76 -4.02
N GLY A 17 10.85 1.78 -4.87
CA GLY A 17 12.20 1.26 -4.97
C GLY A 17 13.03 2.13 -5.91
N ALA A 18 14.07 2.75 -5.40
CA ALA A 18 14.96 3.59 -6.20
C ALA A 18 16.31 3.77 -5.51
N VAL A 19 17.36 3.97 -6.29
CA VAL A 19 18.73 4.17 -5.81
C VAL A 19 19.25 5.50 -6.31
N GLU A 20 20.13 6.16 -5.55
CA GLU A 20 20.84 7.39 -5.88
C GLU A 20 19.91 8.53 -6.37
N LYS A 21 20.20 9.10 -7.56
CA LYS A 21 19.42 10.23 -8.14
C LYS A 21 17.94 9.94 -8.31
N LYS A 22 17.60 8.67 -8.60
CA LYS A 22 16.18 8.25 -8.68
C LYS A 22 15.50 8.26 -7.32
N LEU A 23 16.25 8.02 -6.23
CA LEU A 23 15.71 8.07 -4.87
C LEU A 23 15.25 9.46 -4.46
N GLU A 24 15.99 10.50 -4.82
CA GLU A 24 15.59 11.89 -4.53
C GLU A 24 14.27 12.24 -5.23
N ARG A 25 14.13 11.83 -6.49
CA ARG A 25 12.88 11.98 -7.26
C ARG A 25 11.72 11.21 -6.62
N ALA A 26 11.97 9.97 -6.17
CA ALA A 26 10.99 9.14 -5.48
C ALA A 26 10.54 9.77 -4.15
N ILE A 27 11.43 10.39 -3.41
CA ILE A 27 11.10 11.13 -2.18
C ILE A 27 10.18 12.31 -2.49
N LYS A 28 10.54 13.13 -3.51
CA LYS A 28 9.70 14.25 -3.95
C LYS A 28 8.32 13.76 -4.41
N LEU A 29 8.27 12.67 -5.19
CA LEU A 29 7.02 12.06 -5.64
C LEU A 29 6.11 11.66 -4.47
N LEU A 30 6.60 10.85 -3.53
CA LEU A 30 5.80 10.41 -2.40
C LEU A 30 5.36 11.59 -1.50
N GLN A 31 6.20 12.61 -1.36
CA GLN A 31 5.84 13.83 -0.64
C GLN A 31 4.75 14.61 -1.38
N TYR A 32 4.82 14.70 -2.71
CA TYR A 32 3.82 15.37 -3.54
C TYR A 32 2.46 14.67 -3.48
N VAL A 33 2.45 13.33 -3.54
CA VAL A 33 1.22 12.51 -3.49
C VAL A 33 0.54 12.56 -2.11
N THR A 34 1.34 12.55 -1.04
CA THR A 34 0.83 12.32 0.32
C THR A 34 0.85 13.53 1.23
N GLY A 35 1.64 14.56 0.88
CA GLY A 35 1.92 15.69 1.76
C GLY A 35 2.71 15.34 3.03
N ALA A 36 3.22 14.10 3.15
CA ALA A 36 3.95 13.61 4.31
C ALA A 36 5.41 13.32 3.95
N THR A 37 6.32 13.43 4.93
CA THR A 37 7.76 13.18 4.73
C THR A 37 8.04 11.69 4.56
N PRO A 38 8.60 11.22 3.42
CA PRO A 38 8.97 9.84 3.22
C PRO A 38 10.17 9.43 4.08
N LYS A 39 10.17 8.17 4.51
CA LYS A 39 11.30 7.57 5.18
C LYS A 39 12.10 6.73 4.18
N LYS A 40 13.41 6.96 4.10
CA LYS A 40 14.34 6.14 3.32
C LYS A 40 14.42 4.72 3.88
N THR A 41 14.55 3.73 3.01
CA THR A 41 14.74 2.32 3.36
C THR A 41 16.15 1.89 3.03
N LEU A 42 16.82 1.26 4.02
CA LEU A 42 18.19 0.81 3.90
C LEU A 42 18.24 -0.68 3.57
N ALA A 43 19.21 -1.08 2.77
CA ALA A 43 19.51 -2.48 2.48
C ALA A 43 19.99 -3.21 3.74
N LYS A 44 19.46 -4.39 3.98
CA LYS A 44 19.82 -5.24 5.13
C LYS A 44 20.86 -6.30 4.76
N LYS A 45 20.89 -6.72 3.50
CA LYS A 45 21.76 -7.78 2.97
C LYS A 45 22.55 -7.28 1.77
N ARG A 46 23.71 -7.88 1.52
CA ARG A 46 24.47 -7.69 0.30
C ARG A 46 23.82 -8.47 -0.83
N ILE A 47 23.59 -7.82 -1.96
CA ILE A 47 23.06 -8.44 -3.19
C ILE A 47 23.99 -8.03 -4.34
N PRO A 48 25.00 -8.87 -4.69
CA PRO A 48 26.00 -8.52 -5.71
C PRO A 48 25.39 -8.23 -7.09
N ALA A 49 24.34 -8.95 -7.47
CA ALA A 49 23.68 -8.79 -8.77
C ALA A 49 23.09 -7.38 -9.02
N PHE A 50 22.88 -6.61 -7.97
CA PHE A 50 22.36 -5.23 -8.03
C PHE A 50 23.32 -4.21 -7.41
N ASP A 51 24.57 -4.58 -7.15
CA ASP A 51 25.58 -3.76 -6.46
C ASP A 51 25.13 -3.19 -5.10
N ILE A 52 24.18 -3.88 -4.45
CA ILE A 52 23.60 -3.44 -3.19
C ILE A 52 24.48 -3.92 -2.03
N ARG A 53 24.93 -2.95 -1.20
CA ARG A 53 25.65 -3.19 0.05
C ARG A 53 24.75 -2.92 1.26
N PRO A 54 24.98 -3.59 2.42
CA PRO A 54 24.29 -3.25 3.65
C PRO A 54 24.45 -1.77 4.00
N GLY A 55 23.34 -1.11 4.39
CA GLY A 55 23.33 0.32 4.68
C GLY A 55 23.09 1.24 3.50
N LEU A 56 23.13 0.74 2.26
CA LEU A 56 22.77 1.55 1.08
C LEU A 56 21.29 1.91 1.08
N GLU A 57 20.96 3.13 0.70
CA GLU A 57 19.59 3.61 0.52
C GLU A 57 18.99 3.05 -0.78
N ILE A 58 18.01 2.16 -0.67
CA ILE A 58 17.43 1.41 -1.80
C ILE A 58 15.98 1.75 -2.10
N GLY A 59 15.41 2.72 -1.41
CA GLY A 59 14.03 3.15 -1.64
C GLY A 59 13.52 4.08 -0.57
N CYS A 60 12.26 4.47 -0.73
CA CYS A 60 11.56 5.28 0.25
C CYS A 60 10.12 4.78 0.44
N LYS A 61 9.55 5.05 1.60
CA LYS A 61 8.17 4.69 1.93
C LYS A 61 7.50 5.73 2.79
N VAL A 62 6.17 5.82 2.64
CA VAL A 62 5.29 6.62 3.51
C VAL A 62 4.19 5.73 4.06
N THR A 63 3.84 5.92 5.32
CA THR A 63 2.73 5.20 5.97
C THR A 63 1.68 6.20 6.42
N ILE A 64 0.46 6.07 5.92
CA ILE A 64 -0.67 6.93 6.24
C ILE A 64 -1.74 6.14 6.96
N ARG A 65 -2.41 6.77 7.93
CA ARG A 65 -3.43 6.16 8.78
C ARG A 65 -4.64 7.09 8.96
N GLY A 66 -5.74 6.53 9.46
CA GLY A 66 -6.96 7.28 9.79
C GLY A 66 -7.72 7.81 8.57
N LYS A 67 -8.42 8.94 8.72
CA LYS A 67 -9.25 9.52 7.67
C LYS A 67 -8.46 9.86 6.40
N LYS A 68 -7.28 10.43 6.55
CA LYS A 68 -6.38 10.76 5.42
C LYS A 68 -6.03 9.53 4.56
N ALA A 69 -5.92 8.33 5.17
CA ALA A 69 -5.67 7.10 4.41
C ALA A 69 -6.87 6.75 3.51
N VAL A 70 -8.11 6.87 4.01
CA VAL A 70 -9.31 6.59 3.21
C VAL A 70 -9.43 7.56 2.03
N GLU A 71 -9.21 8.85 2.28
CA GLU A 71 -9.26 9.89 1.23
C GLU A 71 -8.18 9.68 0.17
N LEU A 72 -6.97 9.35 0.60
CA LEU A 72 -5.88 9.03 -0.32
C LEU A 72 -6.19 7.78 -1.14
N LEU A 73 -6.72 6.73 -0.51
CA LEU A 73 -7.06 5.50 -1.22
C LEU A 73 -8.09 5.75 -2.33
N LYS A 74 -9.12 6.55 -2.07
CA LYS A 74 -10.10 6.94 -3.08
C LYS A 74 -9.50 7.65 -4.30
N LYS A 75 -8.39 8.38 -4.10
CA LYS A 75 -7.67 9.06 -5.20
C LYS A 75 -6.74 8.13 -5.97
N LEU A 76 -6.16 7.13 -5.28
CA LEU A 76 -5.18 6.21 -5.85
C LEU A 76 -5.79 5.00 -6.53
N LEU A 77 -7.03 4.65 -6.18
CA LEU A 77 -7.70 3.50 -6.77
C LEU A 77 -8.08 3.82 -8.22
N THR A 78 -7.62 2.98 -9.11
CA THR A 78 -8.13 2.84 -10.48
C THR A 78 -9.40 1.99 -10.46
N GLU A 79 -10.23 2.13 -11.49
CA GLU A 79 -11.52 1.43 -11.55
C GLU A 79 -11.40 -0.10 -11.60
N GLU A 80 -10.26 -0.62 -12.05
CA GLU A 80 -10.05 -2.05 -12.28
C GLU A 80 -8.82 -2.56 -11.53
N LEU A 81 -8.99 -3.65 -10.77
CA LEU A 81 -7.91 -4.34 -10.05
C LEU A 81 -8.00 -5.85 -10.30
N GLU A 82 -6.86 -6.52 -10.38
CA GLU A 82 -6.81 -7.98 -10.53
C GLU A 82 -7.06 -8.69 -9.20
N GLU A 83 -7.71 -9.84 -9.25
CA GLU A 83 -7.94 -10.69 -8.07
C GLU A 83 -6.65 -11.13 -7.36
N LYS A 84 -5.54 -11.26 -8.10
CA LYS A 84 -4.22 -11.63 -7.55
C LYS A 84 -3.64 -10.58 -6.60
N GLN A 85 -4.07 -9.33 -6.72
CA GLN A 85 -3.60 -8.21 -5.90
C GLN A 85 -4.22 -8.21 -4.50
N PHE A 86 -5.22 -9.07 -4.27
CA PHE A 86 -5.91 -9.21 -2.99
C PHE A 86 -5.43 -10.44 -2.22
N GLY A 87 -5.20 -10.24 -0.94
CA GLY A 87 -4.88 -11.31 0.00
C GLY A 87 -5.66 -11.20 1.30
N PRO A 88 -5.41 -12.10 2.25
CA PRO A 88 -6.14 -12.13 3.52
C PRO A 88 -5.83 -10.90 4.38
N GLY A 89 -6.72 -9.90 4.34
CA GLY A 89 -6.60 -8.66 5.10
C GLY A 89 -5.64 -7.61 4.50
N PHE A 90 -5.28 -7.75 3.22
CA PHE A 90 -4.49 -6.74 2.51
C PHE A 90 -4.85 -6.69 1.02
N ALA A 91 -4.55 -5.55 0.39
CA ALA A 91 -4.59 -5.37 -1.05
C ALA A 91 -3.32 -4.60 -1.47
N ASN A 92 -2.62 -5.11 -2.48
CA ASN A 92 -1.40 -4.49 -3.00
C ASN A 92 -1.54 -4.32 -4.50
N PHE A 93 -1.39 -3.09 -4.98
CA PHE A 93 -1.47 -2.79 -6.40
C PHE A 93 -0.41 -1.76 -6.79
N PRO A 94 0.16 -1.86 -8.00
CA PRO A 94 1.08 -0.88 -8.51
C PRO A 94 0.34 0.32 -9.09
N VAL A 95 0.94 1.47 -8.99
CA VAL A 95 0.61 2.66 -9.79
C VAL A 95 1.81 2.85 -10.73
N HIS A 96 1.62 2.55 -12.01
CA HIS A 96 2.72 2.58 -12.98
C HIS A 96 3.22 3.99 -13.21
N GLU A 97 2.31 4.96 -13.27
CA GLU A 97 2.63 6.36 -13.46
C GLU A 97 1.76 7.23 -12.55
N TYR A 98 2.38 8.13 -11.80
CA TYR A 98 1.63 9.02 -10.91
C TYR A 98 0.72 10.01 -11.66
N ILE A 99 0.96 10.23 -12.97
CA ILE A 99 0.17 11.11 -13.83
C ILE A 99 -1.25 10.55 -14.06
N GLN A 100 -1.41 9.22 -13.95
CA GLN A 100 -2.72 8.56 -14.07
C GLN A 100 -3.69 8.95 -12.93
N ILE A 101 -3.16 9.53 -11.85
CA ILE A 101 -3.97 9.96 -10.71
C ILE A 101 -4.63 11.32 -11.06
N PRO A 102 -5.97 11.42 -11.13
CA PRO A 102 -6.67 12.60 -11.65
C PRO A 102 -6.35 13.92 -10.92
N SER A 103 -5.88 13.84 -9.67
CA SER A 103 -5.57 15.01 -8.83
C SER A 103 -4.12 15.52 -8.94
N LEU A 104 -3.27 14.86 -9.73
CA LEU A 104 -1.85 15.19 -9.84
C LEU A 104 -1.49 15.69 -11.24
N LYS A 105 -0.60 16.69 -11.28
CA LYS A 105 -0.07 17.23 -12.53
C LYS A 105 1.37 16.77 -12.72
N TYR A 106 1.80 16.67 -13.99
CA TYR A 106 3.18 16.36 -14.31
C TYR A 106 4.15 17.40 -13.74
N GLN A 107 5.22 16.93 -13.12
CA GLN A 107 6.34 17.74 -12.65
C GLN A 107 7.65 17.26 -13.28
N SER A 108 8.34 18.16 -14.00
CA SER A 108 9.60 17.85 -14.67
C SER A 108 10.72 17.39 -13.73
N GLU A 109 10.72 17.89 -12.48
CA GLU A 109 11.71 17.48 -11.47
C GLU A 109 11.56 16.03 -11.01
N ILE A 110 10.36 15.47 -11.06
CA ILE A 110 10.06 14.10 -10.68
C ILE A 110 10.24 13.16 -11.87
N GLY A 111 9.79 13.61 -13.06
CA GLY A 111 9.75 12.79 -14.28
C GLY A 111 8.68 11.70 -14.20
N ILE A 112 8.69 10.75 -15.12
CA ILE A 112 7.76 9.61 -15.13
C ILE A 112 8.27 8.57 -14.13
N MET A 113 7.46 8.28 -13.10
CA MET A 113 7.81 7.33 -12.04
C MET A 113 6.54 6.74 -11.43
N GLY A 114 6.62 5.45 -11.08
CA GLY A 114 5.56 4.72 -10.38
C GLY A 114 5.92 4.38 -8.94
N PHE A 115 4.96 3.82 -8.24
CA PHE A 115 5.10 3.35 -6.86
C PHE A 115 4.07 2.27 -6.53
N ASP A 116 4.35 1.47 -5.51
CA ASP A 116 3.44 0.43 -5.02
C ASP A 116 2.57 0.95 -3.90
N VAL A 117 1.30 0.58 -3.92
CA VAL A 117 0.31 0.88 -2.88
C VAL A 117 -0.01 -0.39 -2.13
N CYS A 118 0.26 -0.41 -0.82
CA CYS A 118 -0.05 -1.53 0.06
C CYS A 118 -1.11 -1.09 1.09
N VAL A 119 -2.31 -1.65 0.98
CA VAL A 119 -3.42 -1.41 1.90
C VAL A 119 -3.48 -2.53 2.91
N SER A 120 -3.50 -2.20 4.20
CA SER A 120 -3.69 -3.19 5.27
C SER A 120 -5.04 -2.95 5.96
N LEU A 121 -5.82 -4.02 6.08
CA LEU A 121 -7.10 -4.02 6.76
C LEU A 121 -6.97 -4.59 8.18
N LYS A 122 -7.87 -4.20 9.06
CA LYS A 122 -7.95 -4.72 10.42
C LYS A 122 -9.39 -4.85 10.88
N ARG A 123 -9.60 -5.70 11.88
CA ARG A 123 -10.79 -5.73 12.75
C ARG A 123 -10.45 -5.19 14.13
N ALA A 124 -11.46 -4.83 14.89
CA ALA A 124 -11.28 -4.52 16.31
C ALA A 124 -10.62 -5.72 17.02
N GLY A 125 -9.71 -5.45 17.96
CA GLY A 125 -8.96 -6.50 18.67
C GLY A 125 -7.62 -6.91 18.03
N PHE A 126 -7.27 -6.48 16.81
CA PHE A 126 -5.98 -6.81 16.16
C PHE A 126 -4.75 -6.23 16.87
N SER A 127 -4.93 -5.33 17.85
CA SER A 127 -3.86 -4.79 18.69
C SER A 127 -3.13 -5.87 19.51
N ILE A 128 -3.81 -6.98 19.82
CA ILE A 128 -3.26 -8.11 20.59
C ILE A 128 -2.01 -8.69 19.93
N CYS A 129 -1.96 -8.78 18.62
CA CYS A 129 -0.81 -9.31 17.88
C CYS A 129 0.33 -8.29 17.71
N LYS A 130 0.06 -6.98 17.91
CA LYS A 130 1.03 -5.89 17.69
C LYS A 130 1.66 -5.39 18.99
N ARG A 131 1.00 -5.58 20.16
CA ARG A 131 1.47 -5.08 21.46
C ARG A 131 2.78 -5.75 21.89
N LYS A 132 3.61 -5.03 22.66
CA LYS A 132 4.91 -5.52 23.13
C LYS A 132 4.76 -6.61 24.19
N ARG A 133 3.87 -6.40 25.19
CA ARG A 133 3.63 -7.33 26.31
C ARG A 133 2.38 -8.16 26.08
N LYS A 134 2.37 -9.40 26.55
CA LYS A 134 1.25 -10.37 26.44
C LYS A 134 0.73 -10.50 24.99
N LYS A 135 1.68 -10.55 24.04
CA LYS A 135 1.37 -10.74 22.60
C LYS A 135 0.73 -12.11 22.40
N SER A 136 -0.38 -12.18 21.64
CA SER A 136 -1.06 -13.41 21.32
C SER A 136 -1.44 -13.45 19.84
N LYS A 137 -1.67 -14.65 19.32
CA LYS A 137 -2.13 -14.87 17.94
C LYS A 137 -3.64 -14.58 17.84
N ILE A 138 -4.06 -14.05 16.71
CA ILE A 138 -5.48 -13.85 16.40
C ILE A 138 -6.07 -15.19 15.97
N PRO A 139 -7.20 -15.63 16.56
CA PRO A 139 -7.91 -16.85 16.15
C PRO A 139 -8.25 -16.83 14.64
N ALA A 140 -8.22 -17.99 13.98
CA ALA A 140 -8.49 -18.10 12.56
C ALA A 140 -9.87 -17.53 12.17
N ARG A 141 -10.91 -17.79 12.98
CA ARG A 141 -12.28 -17.27 12.80
C ARG A 141 -12.42 -15.74 12.86
N HIS A 142 -11.40 -15.02 13.37
CA HIS A 142 -11.39 -13.56 13.46
C HIS A 142 -10.44 -12.90 12.43
N LYS A 143 -9.63 -13.69 11.73
CA LYS A 143 -8.83 -13.19 10.62
C LYS A 143 -9.76 -12.79 9.46
N ILE A 144 -9.28 -11.87 8.65
CA ILE A 144 -9.97 -11.43 7.44
C ILE A 144 -9.58 -12.40 6.32
N SER A 145 -10.56 -13.00 5.63
CA SER A 145 -10.32 -13.83 4.46
C SER A 145 -10.05 -12.97 3.20
N LYS A 146 -9.58 -13.60 2.12
CA LYS A 146 -9.42 -12.93 0.83
C LYS A 146 -10.76 -12.44 0.29
N GLU A 147 -11.79 -13.27 0.36
CA GLU A 147 -13.16 -12.96 -0.08
C GLU A 147 -13.74 -11.75 0.66
N GLU A 148 -13.60 -11.71 1.98
CA GLU A 148 -14.02 -10.57 2.79
C GLU A 148 -13.24 -9.28 2.45
N THR A 149 -11.95 -9.41 2.08
CA THR A 149 -11.15 -8.26 1.61
C THR A 149 -11.69 -7.73 0.29
N ILE A 150 -11.98 -8.61 -0.65
CA ILE A 150 -12.55 -8.29 -1.97
C ILE A 150 -13.92 -7.62 -1.80
N GLN A 151 -14.79 -8.21 -0.99
CA GLN A 151 -16.13 -7.67 -0.74
C GLN A 151 -16.05 -6.28 -0.09
N PHE A 152 -15.20 -6.10 0.91
CA PHE A 152 -14.98 -4.80 1.57
C PHE A 152 -14.52 -3.72 0.58
N MET A 153 -13.62 -4.07 -0.35
CA MET A 153 -13.12 -3.12 -1.34
C MET A 153 -14.18 -2.77 -2.39
N LYS A 154 -14.99 -3.74 -2.83
CA LYS A 154 -16.12 -3.49 -3.73
C LYS A 154 -17.17 -2.56 -3.11
N GLU A 155 -17.59 -2.84 -1.87
CA GLU A 155 -18.65 -2.08 -1.19
C GLU A 155 -18.27 -0.63 -0.83
N ASN A 156 -16.99 -0.37 -0.52
CA ASN A 156 -16.56 0.95 -0.04
C ASN A 156 -15.88 1.83 -1.10
N PHE A 157 -15.44 1.25 -2.21
CA PHE A 157 -14.63 1.94 -3.22
C PHE A 157 -15.08 1.72 -4.66
N ASP A 158 -16.20 1.00 -4.89
CA ASP A 158 -16.83 0.75 -6.20
C ASP A 158 -15.85 0.20 -7.28
N ILE A 159 -14.95 -0.71 -6.87
CA ILE A 159 -13.89 -1.24 -7.73
C ILE A 159 -14.41 -2.46 -8.51
N LYS A 160 -14.14 -2.51 -9.80
CA LYS A 160 -14.30 -3.72 -10.62
C LYS A 160 -13.09 -4.64 -10.41
N ILE A 161 -13.34 -5.91 -10.15
CA ILE A 161 -12.28 -6.90 -9.96
C ILE A 161 -12.28 -7.85 -11.14
N LEU A 162 -11.19 -7.85 -11.89
CA LEU A 162 -10.97 -8.75 -13.01
C LEU A 162 -10.58 -10.13 -12.47
N THR A 163 -11.38 -11.14 -12.79
CA THR A 163 -11.06 -12.54 -12.52
C THR A 163 -10.28 -13.13 -13.70
N LYS A 164 -9.44 -14.16 -13.45
CA LYS A 164 -8.73 -14.88 -14.51
C LYS A 164 -9.75 -15.49 -15.47
N GLY A 165 -9.89 -14.94 -16.65
CA GLY A 165 -10.80 -15.41 -17.71
C GLY A 165 -11.45 -14.29 -18.52
N GLU A 166 -11.35 -13.04 -18.09
CA GLU A 166 -11.85 -11.85 -18.79
C GLU A 166 -10.71 -11.03 -19.43
N GLU A 167 -9.65 -11.71 -19.87
CA GLU A 167 -8.68 -11.10 -20.78
C GLU A 167 -9.34 -11.00 -22.17
N ILE A 168 -9.69 -9.76 -22.55
CA ILE A 168 -10.14 -9.41 -23.90
C ILE A 168 -8.97 -9.50 -24.87
#